data_905f50e951a0a5d27300cca262ffbac7
#
_entry.id   905f50e951a0a5d27300cca262ffbac7
#
_cell.length_a   1.000
_cell.length_b   1.000
_cell.length_c   1.000
_cell.angle_alpha   90.00
_cell.angle_beta   90.00
_cell.angle_gamma   90.00
#
_symmetry.space_group_name_H-M   'P 1'
#
loop_
_entity.id
_entity.type
_entity.pdbx_description
1 polymer ?
#
loop_
_entity_poly.entity_id
_entity_poly.type
_entity_poly.pdbx_seq_one_letter_code
_entity_poly.pdbx_strand_id
1 'polypeptide(L)'
;MTKLNSIGIDKEPKDTLVVVAMSGGVDSSTVAAMMKSEGYNVIGITLKLYNDNKETASSKQCCAGQDIMDAKRVADKLKIEHKILYYQDKFKEGVIDNFIDSYLNGETPIPCVQCNKTVKFTDLFDEAKRLKADALVTGHYVKSITKENNTDMYRGIDLNRDQSYFLFNTTKDQLNFLRFPLGNLLKDETRNIARELDLNVADKPDSQDICFVPNGDYASVIEKFRPNSFSKGNIKNIDGDVIGVHNGIINYTIGQRKGIGISDKNPLYVVKIIANKNEIIVGTKEHLVKTKINLKDLNIITNDQNDFKKELFVKVRSTGRLIKAKIDITNTSANVDLLEEEHGIAPGQACVFYAKNINGYKVLGGGWIKNDI
;
A
#
# COMPACT_ATOMS: atom_id res chain seq x y z
N MET A 1 -37.43 -4.95 4.89
CA MET A 1 -35.97 -4.98 4.52
C MET A 1 -35.60 -3.57 4.12
N THR A 2 -34.76 -2.92 4.90
CA THR A 2 -34.21 -1.59 4.57
C THR A 2 -33.39 -1.71 3.28
N LYS A 3 -33.65 -0.84 2.32
CA LYS A 3 -33.00 -0.88 1.00
C LYS A 3 -31.68 -0.11 1.12
N LEU A 4 -30.57 -0.83 1.25
CA LEU A 4 -29.24 -0.22 1.24
C LEU A 4 -28.97 0.49 -0.09
N ASN A 5 -28.31 1.66 -0.05
CA ASN A 5 -27.84 2.36 -1.25
C ASN A 5 -26.64 1.64 -1.89
N SER A 6 -26.10 2.19 -2.99
CA SER A 6 -25.03 1.55 -3.77
C SER A 6 -23.72 1.31 -2.99
N ILE A 7 -23.50 2.07 -1.91
CA ILE A 7 -22.34 1.93 -1.02
C ILE A 7 -22.65 1.21 0.30
N GLY A 8 -23.84 0.58 0.39
CA GLY A 8 -24.22 -0.28 1.52
C GLY A 8 -24.62 0.48 2.78
N ILE A 9 -25.19 1.68 2.67
CA ILE A 9 -25.70 2.50 3.78
C ILE A 9 -27.23 2.54 3.69
N ASP A 10 -27.91 2.46 4.84
CA ASP A 10 -29.35 2.53 4.97
C ASP A 10 -29.84 4.01 5.00
N LYS A 11 -29.61 4.69 3.89
CA LYS A 11 -30.05 6.06 3.60
C LYS A 11 -30.23 6.26 2.10
N GLU A 12 -31.14 7.13 1.70
CA GLU A 12 -31.20 7.57 0.31
C GLU A 12 -29.88 8.30 -0.09
N PRO A 13 -29.40 8.18 -1.35
CA PRO A 13 -28.19 8.86 -1.79
C PRO A 13 -28.19 10.37 -1.48
N LYS A 14 -29.30 11.06 -1.73
CA LYS A 14 -29.45 12.50 -1.48
C LYS A 14 -29.30 12.90 0.00
N ASP A 15 -29.55 11.97 0.91
CA ASP A 15 -29.44 12.17 2.36
C ASP A 15 -28.12 11.63 2.93
N THR A 16 -27.28 11.04 2.05
CA THR A 16 -25.99 10.44 2.41
C THR A 16 -24.86 11.40 2.05
N LEU A 17 -24.09 11.83 3.06
CA LEU A 17 -22.89 12.64 2.86
C LEU A 17 -21.66 11.74 2.76
N VAL A 18 -20.93 11.84 1.67
CA VAL A 18 -19.69 11.13 1.45
C VAL A 18 -18.51 12.07 1.29
N VAL A 19 -17.40 11.75 1.96
CA VAL A 19 -16.11 12.38 1.70
C VAL A 19 -15.35 11.52 0.71
N VAL A 20 -14.89 12.09 -0.40
CA VAL A 20 -14.08 11.39 -1.39
C VAL A 20 -12.62 11.84 -1.29
N ALA A 21 -11.71 10.89 -1.07
CA ALA A 21 -10.28 11.13 -1.10
C ALA A 21 -9.83 11.34 -2.55
N MET A 22 -9.51 12.57 -2.93
CA MET A 22 -9.15 12.98 -4.30
C MET A 22 -7.65 13.21 -4.39
N SER A 23 -6.94 12.38 -5.16
CA SER A 23 -5.50 12.51 -5.39
C SER A 23 -5.15 13.26 -6.69
N GLY A 24 -6.15 13.65 -7.49
CA GLY A 24 -5.94 14.22 -8.83
C GLY A 24 -5.62 13.20 -9.92
N GLY A 25 -5.64 11.91 -9.60
CA GLY A 25 -5.58 10.81 -10.57
C GLY A 25 -6.94 10.40 -11.09
N VAL A 26 -6.96 9.60 -12.17
CA VAL A 26 -8.21 9.13 -12.81
C VAL A 26 -9.11 8.40 -11.83
N ASP A 27 -8.58 7.50 -11.00
CA ASP A 27 -9.37 6.62 -10.14
C ASP A 27 -10.19 7.40 -9.11
N SER A 28 -9.54 8.28 -8.34
CA SER A 28 -10.21 9.08 -7.33
C SER A 28 -11.19 10.09 -7.92
N SER A 29 -10.89 10.63 -9.10
CA SER A 29 -11.75 11.55 -9.84
C SER A 29 -12.99 10.83 -10.38
N THR A 30 -12.83 9.61 -10.90
CA THR A 30 -13.95 8.77 -11.36
C THR A 30 -14.89 8.44 -10.19
N VAL A 31 -14.32 8.08 -9.03
CA VAL A 31 -15.12 7.82 -7.81
C VAL A 31 -15.93 9.05 -7.41
N ALA A 32 -15.32 10.24 -7.38
CA ALA A 32 -16.05 11.47 -7.06
C ALA A 32 -17.21 11.73 -8.04
N ALA A 33 -16.97 11.51 -9.33
CA ALA A 33 -17.99 11.68 -10.36
C ALA A 33 -19.11 10.62 -10.28
N MET A 34 -18.77 9.34 -10.02
CA MET A 34 -19.75 8.27 -9.78
C MET A 34 -20.67 8.62 -8.59
N MET A 35 -20.09 8.96 -7.43
CA MET A 35 -20.88 9.32 -6.26
C MET A 35 -21.81 10.51 -6.55
N LYS A 36 -21.29 11.52 -7.24
CA LYS A 36 -22.11 12.68 -7.61
C LYS A 36 -23.24 12.32 -8.57
N SER A 37 -22.97 11.50 -9.60
CA SER A 37 -23.97 11.07 -10.58
C SER A 37 -25.07 10.19 -9.98
N GLU A 38 -24.74 9.41 -8.94
CA GLU A 38 -25.70 8.60 -8.18
C GLU A 38 -26.53 9.42 -7.17
N GLY A 39 -26.28 10.73 -7.08
CA GLY A 39 -27.07 11.66 -6.27
C GLY A 39 -26.60 11.82 -4.83
N TYR A 40 -25.39 11.36 -4.47
CA TYR A 40 -24.83 11.59 -3.13
C TYR A 40 -24.45 13.06 -2.89
N ASN A 41 -24.47 13.46 -1.63
CA ASN A 41 -23.82 14.70 -1.19
C ASN A 41 -22.32 14.43 -1.09
N VAL A 42 -21.51 15.08 -1.93
CA VAL A 42 -20.08 14.79 -2.06
C VAL A 42 -19.24 15.98 -1.62
N ILE A 43 -18.25 15.72 -0.76
CA ILE A 43 -17.15 16.64 -0.45
C ILE A 43 -15.86 15.97 -0.91
N GLY A 44 -15.09 16.61 -1.79
CA GLY A 44 -13.76 16.16 -2.19
C GLY A 44 -12.69 16.64 -1.21
N ILE A 45 -11.76 15.79 -0.83
CA ILE A 45 -10.60 16.19 -0.01
C ILE A 45 -9.30 15.71 -0.65
N THR A 46 -8.36 16.64 -0.82
CA THR A 46 -7.01 16.36 -1.28
C THR A 46 -6.02 16.62 -0.13
N LEU A 47 -5.11 15.67 0.09
CA LEU A 47 -4.01 15.84 1.05
C LEU A 47 -2.78 16.40 0.33
N LYS A 48 -2.26 17.55 0.78
CA LYS A 48 -0.93 18.04 0.37
C LYS A 48 0.12 17.43 1.29
N LEU A 49 0.90 16.48 0.75
CA LEU A 49 1.86 15.66 1.50
C LEU A 49 3.31 16.15 1.35
N TYR A 50 3.58 17.05 0.37
CA TYR A 50 4.93 17.58 0.10
C TYR A 50 4.89 19.08 -0.08
N ASN A 51 6.04 19.71 0.15
CA ASN A 51 6.30 21.09 -0.24
C ASN A 51 6.72 21.14 -1.72
N ASP A 52 6.24 22.17 -2.44
CA ASP A 52 6.53 22.41 -3.86
C ASP A 52 7.96 22.99 -4.05
N ASN A 53 8.98 22.47 -3.38
CA ASN A 53 10.35 22.89 -3.62
C ASN A 53 10.75 22.41 -5.02
N LYS A 54 11.19 23.35 -5.87
CA LYS A 54 11.60 23.09 -7.27
C LYS A 54 12.63 21.98 -7.45
N GLU A 55 13.31 21.58 -6.38
CA GLU A 55 14.32 20.53 -6.36
C GLU A 55 13.77 19.09 -6.29
N THR A 56 12.47 18.92 -6.00
CA THR A 56 11.82 17.60 -5.94
C THR A 56 10.70 17.41 -6.97
N ALA A 57 10.47 18.41 -7.81
CA ALA A 57 9.41 18.39 -8.81
C ALA A 57 9.80 17.53 -10.01
N SER A 58 9.67 16.19 -9.89
CA SER A 58 9.49 15.36 -11.08
C SER A 58 8.01 15.40 -11.49
N SER A 59 7.75 15.45 -12.80
CA SER A 59 6.39 15.51 -13.39
C SER A 59 5.50 14.29 -13.11
N LYS A 60 5.93 13.37 -12.26
CA LYS A 60 5.26 12.10 -11.94
C LYS A 60 4.85 11.92 -10.48
N GLN A 61 4.99 12.96 -9.65
CA GLN A 61 4.68 12.85 -8.22
C GLN A 61 3.16 12.98 -7.95
N CYS A 62 2.62 11.99 -7.28
CA CYS A 62 1.28 12.04 -6.67
C CYS A 62 1.21 13.20 -5.66
N CYS A 63 0.15 14.02 -5.70
CA CYS A 63 -0.04 15.17 -4.83
C CYS A 63 0.98 16.33 -5.01
N ALA A 64 1.67 16.38 -6.14
CA ALA A 64 2.35 17.58 -6.61
C ALA A 64 1.31 18.68 -6.94
N GLY A 65 1.75 19.92 -7.10
CA GLY A 65 0.85 21.05 -7.38
C GLY A 65 -0.11 20.80 -8.55
N GLN A 66 0.35 20.08 -9.61
CA GLN A 66 -0.49 19.71 -10.75
C GLN A 66 -1.63 18.76 -10.35
N ASP A 67 -1.36 17.76 -9.52
CA ASP A 67 -2.39 16.80 -9.06
C ASP A 67 -3.48 17.49 -8.23
N ILE A 68 -3.09 18.43 -7.37
CA ILE A 68 -4.04 19.25 -6.60
C ILE A 68 -4.89 20.09 -7.53
N MET A 69 -4.30 20.70 -8.57
CA MET A 69 -5.04 21.48 -9.57
C MET A 69 -5.98 20.61 -10.40
N ASP A 70 -5.57 19.38 -10.74
CA ASP A 70 -6.44 18.44 -11.46
C ASP A 70 -7.63 18.00 -10.59
N ALA A 71 -7.40 17.70 -9.29
CA ALA A 71 -8.46 17.40 -8.35
C ALA A 71 -9.45 18.56 -8.21
N LYS A 72 -8.92 19.81 -8.13
CA LYS A 72 -9.75 21.01 -8.06
C LYS A 72 -10.59 21.20 -9.32
N ARG A 73 -10.00 21.06 -10.51
CA ARG A 73 -10.73 21.15 -11.80
C ARG A 73 -11.87 20.14 -11.88
N VAL A 74 -11.62 18.90 -11.44
CA VAL A 74 -12.66 17.86 -11.37
C VAL A 74 -13.76 18.27 -10.39
N ALA A 75 -13.41 18.73 -9.20
CA ALA A 75 -14.38 19.15 -8.21
C ALA A 75 -15.23 20.35 -8.69
N ASP A 76 -14.61 21.36 -9.32
CA ASP A 76 -15.29 22.51 -9.92
C ASP A 76 -16.27 22.05 -11.02
N LYS A 77 -15.86 21.12 -11.89
CA LYS A 77 -16.71 20.54 -12.94
C LYS A 77 -17.91 19.80 -12.35
N LEU A 78 -17.70 19.00 -11.29
CA LEU A 78 -18.75 18.25 -10.60
C LEU A 78 -19.63 19.14 -9.71
N LYS A 79 -19.26 20.41 -9.53
CA LYS A 79 -19.90 21.36 -8.60
C LYS A 79 -20.01 20.79 -7.18
N ILE A 80 -18.91 20.22 -6.68
CA ILE A 80 -18.77 19.72 -5.32
C ILE A 80 -17.81 20.59 -4.52
N GLU A 81 -18.00 20.66 -3.21
CA GLU A 81 -17.05 21.30 -2.30
C GLU A 81 -15.73 20.55 -2.34
N HIS A 82 -14.59 21.26 -2.38
CA HIS A 82 -13.26 20.67 -2.37
C HIS A 82 -12.38 21.34 -1.32
N LYS A 83 -11.80 20.52 -0.45
CA LYS A 83 -10.87 20.95 0.61
C LYS A 83 -9.46 20.44 0.35
N ILE A 84 -8.48 21.27 0.64
CA ILE A 84 -7.06 20.87 0.62
C ILE A 84 -6.56 20.89 2.05
N LEU A 85 -6.06 19.76 2.52
CA LEU A 85 -5.51 19.62 3.86
C LEU A 85 -3.99 19.47 3.77
N TYR A 86 -3.29 20.12 4.68
CA TYR A 86 -1.83 20.22 4.68
C TYR A 86 -1.26 19.29 5.75
N TYR A 87 -0.59 18.20 5.31
CA TYR A 87 -0.09 17.13 6.19
C TYR A 87 1.40 16.81 5.95
N GLN A 88 2.18 17.81 5.50
CA GLN A 88 3.59 17.62 5.12
C GLN A 88 4.44 17.10 6.30
N ASP A 89 4.29 17.68 7.48
CA ASP A 89 5.09 17.31 8.65
C ASP A 89 4.72 15.90 9.14
N LYS A 90 3.43 15.61 9.28
CA LYS A 90 2.96 14.26 9.65
C LYS A 90 3.36 13.19 8.64
N PHE A 91 3.34 13.53 7.35
CA PHE A 91 3.78 12.62 6.29
C PHE A 91 5.28 12.36 6.38
N LYS A 92 6.07 13.40 6.66
CA LYS A 92 7.51 13.25 6.86
C LYS A 92 7.79 12.33 8.05
N GLU A 93 7.22 12.59 9.22
CA GLU A 93 7.45 11.83 10.45
C GLU A 93 6.91 10.40 10.36
N GLY A 94 5.66 10.24 9.88
CA GLY A 94 4.97 8.94 9.88
C GLY A 94 5.35 8.02 8.70
N VAL A 95 5.83 8.57 7.59
CA VAL A 95 6.07 7.81 6.36
C VAL A 95 7.51 7.89 5.91
N ILE A 96 8.07 9.10 5.71
CA ILE A 96 9.41 9.26 5.15
C ILE A 96 10.48 8.81 6.16
N ASP A 97 10.39 9.25 7.41
CA ASP A 97 11.36 8.87 8.43
C ASP A 97 11.32 7.35 8.69
N ASN A 98 10.13 6.76 8.76
CA ASN A 98 9.98 5.29 8.87
C ASN A 98 10.59 4.54 7.68
N PHE A 99 10.40 5.06 6.47
CA PHE A 99 10.98 4.49 5.26
C PHE A 99 12.51 4.50 5.32
N ILE A 100 13.11 5.61 5.73
CA ILE A 100 14.55 5.76 5.86
C ILE A 100 15.11 4.82 6.93
N ASP A 101 14.51 4.83 8.12
CA ASP A 101 14.96 4.02 9.25
C ASP A 101 14.87 2.52 8.94
N SER A 102 13.84 2.09 8.19
CA SER A 102 13.73 0.70 7.74
C SER A 102 14.91 0.30 6.82
N TYR A 103 15.25 1.13 5.83
CA TYR A 103 16.39 0.84 4.95
C TYR A 103 17.71 0.82 5.70
N LEU A 104 17.92 1.74 6.65
CA LEU A 104 19.11 1.77 7.50
C LEU A 104 19.22 0.52 8.40
N ASN A 105 18.10 -0.09 8.72
CA ASN A 105 18.02 -1.37 9.45
C ASN A 105 18.07 -2.61 8.55
N GLY A 106 18.30 -2.45 7.25
CA GLY A 106 18.37 -3.56 6.28
C GLY A 106 17.00 -4.19 5.98
N GLU A 107 15.90 -3.51 6.29
CA GLU A 107 14.55 -3.92 5.96
C GLU A 107 14.08 -3.26 4.65
N THR A 108 13.12 -3.87 3.97
CA THR A 108 12.50 -3.34 2.74
C THR A 108 11.12 -2.79 3.07
N PRO A 109 10.97 -1.46 3.28
CA PRO A 109 9.71 -0.87 3.73
C PRO A 109 8.62 -0.85 2.64
N ILE A 110 7.37 -0.70 3.09
CA ILE A 110 6.19 -0.47 2.24
C ILE A 110 5.54 0.85 2.66
N PRO A 111 6.05 2.00 2.19
CA PRO A 111 5.58 3.30 2.64
C PRO A 111 4.09 3.55 2.33
N CYS A 112 3.53 2.91 1.29
CA CYS A 112 2.10 3.03 0.98
C CYS A 112 1.21 2.46 2.09
N VAL A 113 1.62 1.37 2.77
CA VAL A 113 0.89 0.83 3.93
C VAL A 113 0.94 1.81 5.09
N GLN A 114 2.12 2.37 5.36
CA GLN A 114 2.29 3.38 6.42
C GLN A 114 1.48 4.65 6.12
N CYS A 115 1.50 5.14 4.87
CA CYS A 115 0.72 6.29 4.45
C CYS A 115 -0.80 6.05 4.64
N ASN A 116 -1.29 4.87 4.25
CA ASN A 116 -2.70 4.53 4.48
C ASN A 116 -3.03 4.50 5.97
N LYS A 117 -2.15 3.88 6.80
CA LYS A 117 -2.36 3.76 8.25
C LYS A 117 -2.31 5.10 8.97
N THR A 118 -1.26 5.92 8.72
CA THR A 118 -0.95 7.10 9.56
C THR A 118 -1.59 8.39 9.05
N VAL A 119 -1.72 8.57 7.73
CA VAL A 119 -2.19 9.83 7.15
C VAL A 119 -3.57 9.68 6.51
N LYS A 120 -3.70 8.76 5.54
CA LYS A 120 -4.95 8.69 4.78
C LYS A 120 -6.13 8.19 5.62
N PHE A 121 -5.96 7.09 6.38
CA PHE A 121 -7.07 6.49 7.10
C PHE A 121 -7.10 6.86 8.58
N THR A 122 -6.22 7.70 9.06
CA THR A 122 -6.33 8.33 10.38
C THR A 122 -6.81 9.76 10.22
N ASP A 123 -5.98 10.63 9.67
CA ASP A 123 -6.31 12.06 9.63
C ASP A 123 -7.50 12.37 8.71
N LEU A 124 -7.58 11.72 7.53
CA LEU A 124 -8.70 11.92 6.61
C LEU A 124 -10.00 11.28 7.15
N PHE A 125 -9.88 10.17 7.87
CA PHE A 125 -11.00 9.56 8.59
C PHE A 125 -11.55 10.50 9.67
N ASP A 126 -10.67 11.10 10.49
CA ASP A 126 -11.05 12.04 11.53
C ASP A 126 -11.72 13.29 10.94
N GLU A 127 -11.18 13.81 9.83
CA GLU A 127 -11.79 14.95 9.13
C GLU A 127 -13.17 14.60 8.56
N ALA A 128 -13.32 13.42 7.95
CA ALA A 128 -14.62 12.96 7.45
C ALA A 128 -15.64 12.81 8.58
N LYS A 129 -15.22 12.30 9.74
CA LYS A 129 -16.06 12.24 10.95
C LYS A 129 -16.43 13.64 11.46
N ARG A 130 -15.47 14.58 11.48
CA ARG A 130 -15.70 15.98 11.87
C ARG A 130 -16.72 16.66 10.97
N LEU A 131 -16.72 16.34 9.68
CA LEU A 131 -17.70 16.78 8.70
C LEU A 131 -19.04 16.07 8.81
N LYS A 132 -19.19 15.11 9.73
CA LYS A 132 -20.37 14.25 9.91
C LYS A 132 -20.73 13.46 8.65
N ALA A 133 -19.72 13.07 7.88
CA ALA A 133 -19.94 12.22 6.72
C ALA A 133 -20.38 10.81 7.13
N ASP A 134 -21.15 10.17 6.29
CA ASP A 134 -21.62 8.80 6.47
C ASP A 134 -20.57 7.77 6.01
N ALA A 135 -19.68 8.16 5.08
CA ALA A 135 -18.59 7.32 4.60
C ALA A 135 -17.40 8.16 4.09
N LEU A 136 -16.20 7.53 4.16
CA LEU A 136 -15.01 7.95 3.43
C LEU A 136 -14.82 7.03 2.21
N VAL A 137 -14.84 7.61 1.02
CA VAL A 137 -14.80 6.87 -0.25
C VAL A 137 -13.45 7.10 -0.92
N THR A 138 -12.86 6.03 -1.45
CA THR A 138 -11.53 6.10 -2.08
C THR A 138 -11.49 5.33 -3.39
N GLY A 139 -10.55 5.70 -4.27
CA GLY A 139 -10.29 5.04 -5.54
C GLY A 139 -9.41 3.78 -5.46
N HIS A 140 -9.39 3.07 -4.33
CA HIS A 140 -8.63 1.83 -4.22
C HIS A 140 -9.37 0.66 -4.87
N TYR A 141 -8.63 -0.17 -5.61
CA TYR A 141 -9.13 -1.41 -6.21
C TYR A 141 -9.15 -2.54 -5.19
N VAL A 142 -10.10 -2.47 -4.26
CA VAL A 142 -10.44 -3.53 -3.32
C VAL A 142 -11.95 -3.64 -3.26
N LYS A 143 -12.47 -4.86 -3.12
CA LYS A 143 -13.89 -5.08 -2.95
C LYS A 143 -14.24 -5.04 -1.46
N SER A 144 -15.27 -4.31 -1.10
CA SER A 144 -15.85 -4.31 0.25
C SER A 144 -17.30 -4.80 0.22
N ILE A 145 -17.67 -5.58 1.22
CA ILE A 145 -19.04 -6.08 1.39
C ILE A 145 -19.47 -5.76 2.83
N THR A 146 -20.47 -4.89 2.95
CA THR A 146 -21.01 -4.50 4.25
C THR A 146 -22.27 -5.32 4.57
N LYS A 147 -22.30 -5.90 5.77
CA LYS A 147 -23.46 -6.59 6.34
C LYS A 147 -23.60 -6.20 7.80
N GLU A 148 -24.79 -5.77 8.21
CA GLU A 148 -25.10 -5.47 9.62
C GLU A 148 -24.04 -4.60 10.31
N ASN A 149 -23.61 -3.51 9.65
CA ASN A 149 -22.55 -2.58 10.11
C ASN A 149 -21.13 -3.17 10.19
N ASN A 150 -20.90 -4.38 9.68
CA ASN A 150 -19.57 -4.96 9.54
C ASN A 150 -19.19 -5.03 8.08
N THR A 151 -18.00 -4.54 7.76
CA THR A 151 -17.47 -4.54 6.40
C THR A 151 -16.32 -5.54 6.30
N ASP A 152 -16.47 -6.49 5.38
CA ASP A 152 -15.41 -7.40 4.98
C ASP A 152 -14.69 -6.85 3.75
N MET A 153 -13.37 -6.97 3.72
CA MET A 153 -12.54 -6.59 2.59
C MET A 153 -12.11 -7.83 1.80
N TYR A 154 -12.15 -7.71 0.48
CA TYR A 154 -11.75 -8.75 -0.47
C TYR A 154 -10.79 -8.19 -1.49
N ARG A 155 -10.05 -9.05 -2.15
CA ARG A 155 -9.30 -8.65 -3.34
C ARG A 155 -10.23 -8.02 -4.37
N GLY A 156 -9.72 -7.00 -5.07
CA GLY A 156 -10.40 -6.42 -6.23
C GLY A 156 -10.57 -7.43 -7.36
N ILE A 157 -11.57 -7.24 -8.23
CA ILE A 157 -11.77 -8.13 -9.39
C ILE A 157 -10.65 -7.96 -10.43
N ASP A 158 -10.11 -6.76 -10.58
CA ASP A 158 -8.90 -6.52 -11.38
C ASP A 158 -7.67 -6.97 -10.57
N LEU A 159 -7.23 -8.20 -10.82
CA LEU A 159 -6.10 -8.79 -10.10
C LEU A 159 -4.78 -8.09 -10.37
N ASN A 160 -4.64 -7.39 -11.51
CA ASN A 160 -3.45 -6.61 -11.85
C ASN A 160 -3.40 -5.28 -11.09
N ARG A 161 -4.55 -4.83 -10.59
CA ARG A 161 -4.71 -3.57 -9.84
C ARG A 161 -5.11 -3.79 -8.38
N ASP A 162 -5.26 -5.04 -7.95
CA ASP A 162 -5.64 -5.40 -6.58
C ASP A 162 -4.71 -4.74 -5.55
N GLN A 163 -5.29 -3.88 -4.72
CA GLN A 163 -4.59 -3.11 -3.69
C GLN A 163 -4.85 -3.62 -2.26
N SER A 164 -5.49 -4.78 -2.14
CA SER A 164 -5.80 -5.37 -0.83
C SER A 164 -4.56 -5.59 0.05
N TYR A 165 -3.41 -5.87 -0.57
CA TYR A 165 -2.12 -5.99 0.10
C TYR A 165 -1.71 -4.71 0.85
N PHE A 166 -2.01 -3.54 0.31
CA PHE A 166 -1.65 -2.25 0.91
C PHE A 166 -2.61 -1.78 2.00
N LEU A 167 -3.76 -2.45 2.13
CA LEU A 167 -4.83 -2.08 3.06
C LEU A 167 -4.99 -3.03 4.25
N PHE A 168 -4.15 -4.06 4.36
CA PHE A 168 -4.25 -5.04 5.46
C PHE A 168 -4.15 -4.41 6.85
N ASN A 169 -3.49 -3.25 6.95
CA ASN A 169 -3.26 -2.56 8.22
C ASN A 169 -4.34 -1.51 8.57
N THR A 170 -5.47 -1.55 7.86
CA THR A 170 -6.69 -0.78 8.18
C THR A 170 -7.34 -1.34 9.44
N THR A 171 -7.81 -0.47 10.35
CA THR A 171 -8.58 -0.92 11.53
C THR A 171 -10.00 -1.34 11.13
N LYS A 172 -10.67 -2.12 11.99
CA LYS A 172 -12.08 -2.51 11.79
C LYS A 172 -13.01 -1.28 11.69
N ASP A 173 -12.81 -0.29 12.56
CA ASP A 173 -13.61 0.93 12.59
C ASP A 173 -13.42 1.74 11.30
N GLN A 174 -12.17 1.86 10.85
CA GLN A 174 -11.88 2.48 9.56
C GLN A 174 -12.53 1.72 8.42
N LEU A 175 -12.40 0.39 8.38
CA LEU A 175 -12.98 -0.45 7.33
C LEU A 175 -14.50 -0.32 7.26
N ASN A 176 -15.18 -0.25 8.39
CA ASN A 176 -16.62 -0.05 8.46
C ASN A 176 -17.08 1.29 7.90
N PHE A 177 -16.22 2.28 7.88
CA PHE A 177 -16.49 3.63 7.36
C PHE A 177 -15.99 3.85 5.92
N LEU A 178 -15.01 3.05 5.47
CA LEU A 178 -14.43 3.12 4.13
C LEU A 178 -15.33 2.47 3.08
N ARG A 179 -15.34 3.05 1.87
CA ARG A 179 -16.03 2.50 0.69
C ARG A 179 -15.12 2.53 -0.53
N PHE A 180 -15.21 1.50 -1.34
CA PHE A 180 -14.30 1.25 -2.47
C PHE A 180 -15.11 0.93 -3.75
N PRO A 181 -15.69 1.94 -4.42
CA PRO A 181 -16.55 1.71 -5.59
C PRO A 181 -15.85 0.99 -6.75
N LEU A 182 -14.54 1.17 -6.90
CA LEU A 182 -13.76 0.57 -7.98
C LEU A 182 -13.44 -0.92 -7.78
N GLY A 183 -13.75 -1.48 -6.62
CA GLY A 183 -13.41 -2.88 -6.30
C GLY A 183 -14.08 -3.92 -7.19
N ASN A 184 -15.18 -3.56 -7.84
CA ASN A 184 -15.93 -4.41 -8.79
C ASN A 184 -15.75 -3.96 -10.24
N LEU A 185 -14.74 -3.14 -10.55
CA LEU A 185 -14.45 -2.64 -11.90
C LEU A 185 -13.04 -3.05 -12.35
N LEU A 186 -12.89 -3.29 -13.63
CA LEU A 186 -11.60 -3.34 -14.30
C LEU A 186 -11.08 -1.91 -14.52
N LYS A 187 -9.78 -1.76 -14.66
CA LYS A 187 -9.15 -0.45 -14.89
C LYS A 187 -9.68 0.24 -16.15
N ASP A 188 -9.88 -0.53 -17.21
CA ASP A 188 -10.39 0.00 -18.47
C ASP A 188 -11.85 0.48 -18.34
N GLU A 189 -12.67 -0.21 -17.55
CA GLU A 189 -14.03 0.22 -17.23
C GLU A 189 -14.01 1.55 -16.45
N THR A 190 -13.12 1.68 -15.46
CA THR A 190 -12.92 2.95 -14.73
C THR A 190 -12.55 4.09 -15.66
N ARG A 191 -11.65 3.86 -16.62
CA ARG A 191 -11.27 4.88 -17.62
C ARG A 191 -12.42 5.21 -18.59
N ASN A 192 -13.22 4.23 -18.98
CA ASN A 192 -14.40 4.46 -19.82
C ASN A 192 -15.43 5.33 -19.07
N ILE A 193 -15.73 5.02 -17.82
CA ILE A 193 -16.60 5.87 -16.98
C ILE A 193 -16.05 7.29 -16.88
N ALA A 194 -14.73 7.45 -16.70
CA ALA A 194 -14.10 8.77 -16.66
C ALA A 194 -14.29 9.55 -17.97
N ARG A 195 -14.21 8.88 -19.14
CA ARG A 195 -14.46 9.51 -20.45
C ARG A 195 -15.92 9.83 -20.65
N GLU A 196 -16.84 8.93 -20.32
CA GLU A 196 -18.30 9.15 -20.39
C GLU A 196 -18.73 10.34 -19.56
N LEU A 197 -18.10 10.53 -18.39
CA LEU A 197 -18.32 11.69 -17.49
C LEU A 197 -17.46 12.90 -17.89
N ASP A 198 -16.75 12.82 -19.04
CA ASP A 198 -15.91 13.87 -19.61
C ASP A 198 -14.89 14.44 -18.62
N LEU A 199 -14.24 13.58 -17.83
CA LEU A 199 -13.20 14.00 -16.88
C LEU A 199 -11.89 14.27 -17.59
N ASN A 200 -11.30 15.45 -17.37
CA ASN A 200 -10.03 15.88 -17.97
C ASN A 200 -8.83 15.02 -17.59
N VAL A 201 -8.97 14.12 -16.63
CA VAL A 201 -7.95 13.19 -16.15
C VAL A 201 -8.14 11.76 -16.67
N ALA A 202 -9.10 11.49 -17.55
CA ALA A 202 -9.43 10.15 -18.03
C ALA A 202 -8.24 9.41 -18.64
N ASP A 203 -7.38 10.11 -19.38
CA ASP A 203 -6.21 9.54 -20.04
C ASP A 203 -4.90 9.79 -19.29
N LYS A 204 -4.97 10.35 -18.07
CA LYS A 204 -3.81 10.57 -17.21
C LYS A 204 -3.14 9.23 -16.89
N PRO A 205 -1.81 9.10 -17.05
CA PRO A 205 -1.10 7.87 -16.68
C PRO A 205 -1.18 7.61 -15.17
N ASP A 206 -1.18 6.33 -14.81
CA ASP A 206 -1.16 5.93 -13.41
C ASP A 206 0.19 6.25 -12.77
N SER A 207 0.20 6.56 -11.48
CA SER A 207 1.42 6.62 -10.69
C SER A 207 2.06 5.22 -10.63
N GLN A 208 3.31 5.11 -11.08
CA GLN A 208 4.00 3.82 -11.20
C GLN A 208 4.95 3.54 -10.02
N ASP A 209 5.23 4.53 -9.18
CA ASP A 209 6.27 4.45 -8.14
C ASP A 209 5.81 5.05 -6.82
N ILE A 210 6.66 4.90 -5.80
CA ILE A 210 6.47 5.54 -4.49
C ILE A 210 6.45 7.06 -4.69
N CYS A 211 5.37 7.67 -4.25
CA CYS A 211 5.04 9.06 -4.59
C CYS A 211 6.10 10.10 -4.21
N PHE A 212 6.95 9.84 -3.22
CA PHE A 212 8.03 10.74 -2.80
C PHE A 212 9.44 10.30 -3.26
N VAL A 213 9.52 9.22 -4.06
CA VAL A 213 10.79 8.70 -4.60
C VAL A 213 10.83 8.95 -6.10
N PRO A 214 11.55 9.97 -6.57
CA PRO A 214 11.66 10.27 -8.00
C PRO A 214 12.42 9.14 -8.72
N ASN A 215 11.85 8.63 -9.81
CA ASN A 215 12.49 7.65 -10.69
C ASN A 215 13.02 6.37 -10.00
N GLY A 216 12.46 6.00 -8.83
CA GLY A 216 12.91 4.83 -8.06
C GLY A 216 14.27 5.00 -7.38
N ASP A 217 14.79 6.22 -7.28
CA ASP A 217 16.06 6.50 -6.62
C ASP A 217 15.88 6.68 -5.10
N TYR A 218 15.78 5.55 -4.41
CA TYR A 218 15.64 5.50 -2.94
C TYR A 218 16.88 6.08 -2.23
N ALA A 219 18.07 5.86 -2.80
CA ALA A 219 19.32 6.28 -2.20
C ALA A 219 19.41 7.81 -2.09
N SER A 220 19.08 8.53 -3.17
CA SER A 220 19.03 9.99 -3.16
C SER A 220 18.06 10.56 -2.14
N VAL A 221 16.91 9.90 -1.93
CA VAL A 221 15.96 10.34 -0.91
C VAL A 221 16.53 10.16 0.48
N ILE A 222 17.17 9.01 0.75
CA ILE A 222 17.78 8.75 2.06
C ILE A 222 18.93 9.73 2.32
N GLU A 223 19.83 9.95 1.34
CA GLU A 223 20.94 10.90 1.45
C GLU A 223 20.46 12.32 1.75
N LYS A 224 19.37 12.75 1.12
CA LYS A 224 18.78 14.08 1.36
C LYS A 224 18.31 14.28 2.80
N PHE A 225 17.69 13.28 3.41
CA PHE A 225 17.12 13.39 4.76
C PHE A 225 18.05 12.91 5.88
N ARG A 226 19.05 12.09 5.55
CA ARG A 226 20.07 11.55 6.46
C ARG A 226 21.43 11.60 5.78
N PRO A 227 22.03 12.79 5.62
CA PRO A 227 23.37 12.93 5.01
C PRO A 227 24.40 12.09 5.74
N ASN A 228 25.34 11.51 5.01
CA ASN A 228 26.42 10.65 5.53
C ASN A 228 25.93 9.32 6.18
N SER A 229 24.71 8.88 5.89
CA SER A 229 24.21 7.58 6.36
C SER A 229 24.77 6.38 5.58
N PHE A 230 25.57 6.65 4.53
CA PHE A 230 26.18 5.63 3.69
C PHE A 230 27.62 5.35 4.14
N SER A 231 27.88 4.12 4.53
CA SER A 231 29.24 3.65 4.78
C SER A 231 29.56 2.45 3.91
N LYS A 232 30.81 2.37 3.45
CA LYS A 232 31.29 1.18 2.75
C LYS A 232 31.30 -0.01 3.70
N GLY A 233 30.94 -1.17 3.17
CA GLY A 233 30.92 -2.41 3.93
C GLY A 233 31.26 -3.61 3.05
N ASN A 234 31.30 -4.79 3.66
CA ASN A 234 31.72 -6.00 2.98
C ASN A 234 30.53 -6.71 2.30
N ILE A 235 30.80 -7.23 1.10
CA ILE A 235 29.98 -8.24 0.45
C ILE A 235 30.63 -9.58 0.70
N LYS A 236 29.89 -10.52 1.31
CA LYS A 236 30.35 -11.86 1.65
C LYS A 236 29.56 -12.91 0.87
N ASN A 237 30.22 -14.04 0.60
CA ASN A 237 29.53 -15.24 0.13
C ASN A 237 28.83 -15.96 1.30
N ILE A 238 28.14 -17.08 1.01
CA ILE A 238 27.45 -17.90 2.01
C ILE A 238 28.41 -18.50 3.03
N ASP A 239 29.66 -18.77 2.64
CA ASP A 239 30.70 -19.37 3.49
C ASP A 239 31.33 -18.32 4.42
N GLY A 240 31.02 -17.03 4.23
CA GLY A 240 31.52 -15.94 5.05
C GLY A 240 32.76 -15.23 4.51
N ASP A 241 33.27 -15.65 3.34
CA ASP A 241 34.41 -15.00 2.70
C ASP A 241 34.03 -13.64 2.14
N VAL A 242 34.91 -12.66 2.29
CA VAL A 242 34.75 -11.34 1.70
C VAL A 242 35.11 -11.41 0.21
N ILE A 243 34.11 -11.17 -0.64
CA ILE A 243 34.25 -11.23 -2.10
C ILE A 243 34.11 -9.86 -2.78
N GLY A 244 33.79 -8.82 -2.01
CA GLY A 244 33.68 -7.46 -2.51
C GLY A 244 33.35 -6.45 -1.45
N VAL A 245 33.13 -5.20 -1.90
CA VAL A 245 32.79 -4.06 -1.05
C VAL A 245 31.58 -3.35 -1.66
N HIS A 246 30.66 -2.90 -0.83
CA HIS A 246 29.50 -2.09 -1.24
C HIS A 246 29.61 -0.63 -0.72
N ASN A 247 28.84 0.28 -1.35
CA ASN A 247 28.81 1.69 -0.99
C ASN A 247 27.58 2.06 -0.11
N GLY A 248 27.13 1.14 0.73
CA GLY A 248 25.99 1.34 1.62
C GLY A 248 24.91 0.27 1.41
N ILE A 249 24.44 -0.33 2.53
CA ILE A 249 23.43 -1.41 2.53
C ILE A 249 22.11 -0.99 1.91
N ILE A 250 21.78 0.31 1.96
CA ILE A 250 20.53 0.85 1.42
C ILE A 250 20.36 0.68 -0.10
N ASN A 251 21.45 0.45 -0.83
CA ASN A 251 21.40 0.18 -2.27
C ASN A 251 20.99 -1.26 -2.59
N TYR A 252 20.68 -2.08 -1.57
CA TYR A 252 20.42 -3.50 -1.72
C TYR A 252 19.09 -3.92 -1.09
N THR A 253 18.47 -4.90 -1.74
CA THR A 253 17.21 -5.51 -1.27
C THR A 253 17.34 -7.02 -1.40
N ILE A 254 16.76 -7.77 -0.47
CA ILE A 254 16.72 -9.24 -0.53
C ILE A 254 16.12 -9.70 -1.87
N GLY A 255 16.80 -10.60 -2.55
CA GLY A 255 16.43 -11.11 -3.89
C GLY A 255 16.96 -10.27 -5.05
N GLN A 256 17.64 -9.14 -4.79
CA GLN A 256 18.26 -8.32 -5.84
C GLN A 256 19.37 -9.13 -6.53
N ARG A 257 19.35 -9.12 -7.89
CA ARG A 257 20.36 -9.76 -8.75
C ARG A 257 21.28 -8.77 -9.44
N LYS A 258 20.71 -7.63 -9.90
CA LYS A 258 21.45 -6.63 -10.67
C LYS A 258 22.10 -5.61 -9.74
N GLY A 259 23.25 -5.05 -10.13
CA GLY A 259 23.91 -3.99 -9.40
C GLY A 259 24.71 -4.44 -8.16
N ILE A 260 24.94 -5.74 -7.96
CA ILE A 260 25.76 -6.26 -6.85
C ILE A 260 27.25 -5.94 -7.09
N GLY A 261 27.68 -5.88 -8.35
CA GLY A 261 29.08 -5.55 -8.69
C GLY A 261 30.07 -6.70 -8.51
N ILE A 262 29.59 -7.92 -8.31
CA ILE A 262 30.42 -9.12 -8.17
C ILE A 262 30.27 -9.99 -9.42
N SER A 263 31.40 -10.43 -9.99
CA SER A 263 31.43 -11.39 -11.08
C SER A 263 31.58 -12.80 -10.51
N ASP A 264 30.67 -13.69 -10.87
CA ASP A 264 30.70 -15.12 -10.47
C ASP A 264 30.22 -15.99 -11.65
N LYS A 265 30.54 -17.30 -11.61
CA LYS A 265 30.07 -18.26 -12.61
C LYS A 265 28.55 -18.42 -12.62
N ASN A 266 27.94 -18.31 -11.44
CA ASN A 266 26.49 -18.39 -11.25
C ASN A 266 25.92 -17.02 -10.93
N PRO A 267 24.65 -16.73 -11.30
CA PRO A 267 23.98 -15.52 -10.89
C PRO A 267 23.91 -15.41 -9.36
N LEU A 268 24.44 -14.33 -8.81
CA LEU A 268 24.37 -14.02 -7.39
C LEU A 268 23.15 -13.15 -7.07
N TYR A 269 22.60 -13.37 -5.89
CA TYR A 269 21.45 -12.65 -5.34
C TYR A 269 21.79 -12.19 -3.92
N VAL A 270 21.24 -11.05 -3.50
CA VAL A 270 21.30 -10.62 -2.11
C VAL A 270 20.42 -11.57 -1.29
N VAL A 271 21.03 -12.33 -0.40
CA VAL A 271 20.35 -13.32 0.46
C VAL A 271 20.04 -12.74 1.82
N LYS A 272 20.96 -11.94 2.38
CA LYS A 272 20.80 -11.33 3.72
C LYS A 272 21.50 -9.98 3.78
N ILE A 273 20.92 -9.07 4.55
CA ILE A 273 21.51 -7.76 4.90
C ILE A 273 21.69 -7.74 6.42
N ILE A 274 22.91 -7.52 6.90
CA ILE A 274 23.27 -7.48 8.33
C ILE A 274 23.65 -6.06 8.68
N ALA A 275 22.64 -5.25 8.97
CA ALA A 275 22.80 -3.80 9.12
C ALA A 275 23.79 -3.41 10.23
N ASN A 276 23.72 -4.06 11.39
CA ASN A 276 24.62 -3.79 12.53
C ASN A 276 26.11 -4.10 12.27
N LYS A 277 26.41 -4.91 11.24
CA LYS A 277 27.77 -5.19 10.77
C LYS A 277 28.11 -4.49 9.48
N ASN A 278 27.15 -3.80 8.88
CA ASN A 278 27.26 -3.20 7.56
C ASN A 278 27.74 -4.22 6.50
N GLU A 279 27.12 -5.41 6.48
CA GLU A 279 27.48 -6.53 5.63
C GLU A 279 26.30 -6.99 4.77
N ILE A 280 26.60 -7.43 3.56
CA ILE A 280 25.66 -8.03 2.62
C ILE A 280 26.12 -9.46 2.34
N ILE A 281 25.25 -10.42 2.48
CA ILE A 281 25.49 -11.81 2.11
C ILE A 281 24.85 -12.07 0.76
N VAL A 282 25.62 -12.60 -0.18
CA VAL A 282 25.16 -13.00 -1.50
C VAL A 282 25.30 -14.49 -1.71
N GLY A 283 24.41 -15.07 -2.51
CA GLY A 283 24.41 -16.49 -2.82
C GLY A 283 23.59 -16.77 -4.08
N THR A 284 23.45 -18.03 -4.43
CA THR A 284 22.65 -18.48 -5.58
C THR A 284 21.15 -18.39 -5.27
N LYS A 285 20.30 -18.61 -6.26
CA LYS A 285 18.84 -18.49 -6.12
C LYS A 285 18.26 -19.43 -5.06
N GLU A 286 18.85 -20.60 -4.88
CA GLU A 286 18.45 -21.63 -3.91
C GLU A 286 18.52 -21.11 -2.47
N HIS A 287 19.47 -20.21 -2.17
CA HIS A 287 19.60 -19.60 -0.85
C HIS A 287 18.51 -18.57 -0.52
N LEU A 288 17.68 -18.22 -1.51
CA LEU A 288 16.51 -17.32 -1.30
C LEU A 288 15.25 -18.08 -0.88
N VAL A 289 15.25 -19.42 -0.98
CA VAL A 289 14.08 -20.23 -0.68
C VAL A 289 13.74 -20.15 0.80
N LYS A 290 12.48 -19.84 1.10
CA LYS A 290 11.91 -19.89 2.44
C LYS A 290 10.57 -20.60 2.43
N THR A 291 10.31 -21.37 3.48
CA THR A 291 9.02 -22.02 3.75
C THR A 291 8.42 -21.57 5.08
N LYS A 292 9.18 -20.82 5.90
CA LYS A 292 8.73 -20.31 7.19
C LYS A 292 8.95 -18.81 7.29
N ILE A 293 8.00 -18.11 7.89
CA ILE A 293 8.02 -16.65 8.06
C ILE A 293 7.54 -16.33 9.47
N ASN A 294 8.32 -15.52 10.19
CA ASN A 294 7.92 -14.96 11.47
C ASN A 294 7.41 -13.54 11.30
N LEU A 295 6.27 -13.24 11.91
CA LEU A 295 5.62 -11.95 11.81
C LEU A 295 5.57 -11.22 13.15
N LYS A 296 5.63 -9.88 13.07
CA LYS A 296 5.41 -8.94 14.17
C LYS A 296 4.23 -7.99 13.85
N ASP A 297 3.72 -7.32 14.86
CA ASP A 297 2.75 -6.23 14.73
C ASP A 297 1.53 -6.63 13.87
N LEU A 298 0.86 -7.70 14.27
CA LEU A 298 -0.31 -8.21 13.58
C LEU A 298 -1.48 -7.23 13.64
N ASN A 299 -2.18 -7.13 12.52
CA ASN A 299 -3.49 -6.51 12.43
C ASN A 299 -4.51 -7.50 11.86
N ILE A 300 -5.49 -7.90 12.65
CA ILE A 300 -6.56 -8.83 12.24
C ILE A 300 -7.84 -8.04 12.04
N ILE A 301 -8.33 -8.04 10.80
CA ILE A 301 -9.50 -7.26 10.39
C ILE A 301 -10.76 -8.10 10.23
N THR A 302 -10.66 -9.43 10.10
CA THR A 302 -11.85 -10.27 10.09
C THR A 302 -12.53 -10.29 11.47
N ASN A 303 -13.86 -10.32 11.46
CA ASN A 303 -14.69 -10.48 12.66
C ASN A 303 -15.03 -11.96 12.95
N ASP A 304 -14.83 -12.85 11.98
CA ASP A 304 -15.13 -14.27 12.10
C ASP A 304 -13.86 -15.10 12.31
N GLN A 305 -13.66 -15.60 13.53
CA GLN A 305 -12.54 -16.50 13.86
C GLN A 305 -12.58 -17.82 13.05
N ASN A 306 -13.74 -18.24 12.56
CA ASN A 306 -13.84 -19.42 11.71
C ASN A 306 -13.19 -19.21 10.32
N ASP A 307 -12.92 -17.99 9.92
CA ASP A 307 -12.17 -17.74 8.70
C ASP A 307 -10.77 -18.37 8.73
N PHE A 308 -10.14 -18.46 9.91
CA PHE A 308 -8.84 -19.10 10.10
C PHE A 308 -8.86 -20.64 10.08
N LYS A 309 -10.05 -21.24 10.10
CA LYS A 309 -10.23 -22.70 9.95
C LYS A 309 -10.38 -23.14 8.49
N LYS A 310 -10.49 -22.19 7.56
CA LYS A 310 -10.60 -22.42 6.12
C LYS A 310 -9.23 -22.66 5.49
N GLU A 311 -9.22 -22.94 4.19
CA GLU A 311 -7.98 -22.93 3.42
C GLU A 311 -7.42 -21.51 3.38
N LEU A 312 -6.20 -21.35 3.91
CA LEU A 312 -5.54 -20.06 4.05
C LEU A 312 -4.50 -19.84 2.97
N PHE A 313 -4.40 -18.59 2.56
CA PHE A 313 -3.42 -18.13 1.60
C PHE A 313 -2.71 -16.89 2.16
N VAL A 314 -1.47 -16.70 1.75
CA VAL A 314 -0.71 -15.49 2.09
C VAL A 314 -0.13 -14.84 0.84
N LYS A 315 0.10 -13.53 0.94
CA LYS A 315 0.83 -12.74 -0.05
C LYS A 315 1.95 -12.02 0.67
N VAL A 316 3.19 -12.24 0.23
CA VAL A 316 4.41 -11.76 0.92
C VAL A 316 5.07 -10.56 0.23
N ARG A 317 4.47 -10.10 -0.88
CA ARG A 317 4.84 -8.87 -1.61
C ARG A 317 3.66 -8.42 -2.48
N SER A 318 3.62 -7.15 -2.82
CA SER A 318 2.50 -6.55 -3.56
C SER A 318 2.25 -7.19 -4.93
N THR A 319 3.30 -7.55 -5.66
CA THR A 319 3.23 -8.19 -6.98
C THR A 319 3.25 -9.72 -6.91
N GLY A 320 3.34 -10.32 -5.68
CA GLY A 320 3.40 -11.75 -5.47
C GLY A 320 2.08 -12.47 -5.76
N ARG A 321 2.16 -13.78 -6.00
CA ARG A 321 1.01 -14.68 -6.04
C ARG A 321 0.46 -14.95 -4.64
N LEU A 322 -0.73 -15.52 -4.56
CA LEU A 322 -1.24 -16.14 -3.33
C LEU A 322 -0.58 -17.51 -3.16
N ILE A 323 -0.08 -17.76 -1.96
CA ILE A 323 0.62 -18.99 -1.58
C ILE A 323 -0.20 -19.65 -0.48
N LYS A 324 -0.50 -20.95 -0.61
CA LYS A 324 -1.15 -21.71 0.46
C LYS A 324 -0.26 -21.76 1.69
N ALA A 325 -0.84 -21.56 2.87
CA ALA A 325 -0.08 -21.51 4.11
C ALA A 325 -0.88 -22.02 5.31
N LYS A 326 -0.17 -22.43 6.36
CA LYS A 326 -0.69 -22.58 7.71
C LYS A 326 -0.26 -21.36 8.52
N ILE A 327 -1.14 -20.83 9.35
CA ILE A 327 -0.89 -19.63 10.12
C ILE A 327 -1.18 -19.94 11.58
N ASP A 328 -0.18 -19.80 12.42
CA ASP A 328 -0.29 -19.93 13.87
C ASP A 328 -0.12 -18.53 14.50
N ILE A 329 -1.20 -18.04 15.12
CA ILE A 329 -1.28 -16.68 15.68
C ILE A 329 -1.08 -16.74 17.19
N THR A 330 -0.14 -15.94 17.67
CA THR A 330 0.15 -15.76 19.09
C THR A 330 0.12 -14.27 19.44
N ASN A 331 -0.95 -13.81 20.10
CA ASN A 331 -1.14 -12.41 20.50
C ASN A 331 -0.85 -11.40 19.37
N THR A 332 0.36 -10.80 19.37
CA THR A 332 0.79 -9.77 18.41
C THR A 332 1.74 -10.29 17.34
N SER A 333 1.98 -11.61 17.30
CA SER A 333 2.89 -12.25 16.36
C SER A 333 2.24 -13.46 15.69
N ALA A 334 2.81 -13.93 14.58
CA ALA A 334 2.40 -15.17 13.94
C ALA A 334 3.59 -15.90 13.33
N ASN A 335 3.46 -17.22 13.29
CA ASN A 335 4.31 -18.10 12.49
C ASN A 335 3.52 -18.55 11.26
N VAL A 336 4.11 -18.43 10.09
CA VAL A 336 3.50 -18.80 8.82
C VAL A 336 4.35 -19.91 8.18
N ASP A 337 3.76 -21.09 8.01
CA ASP A 337 4.35 -22.19 7.26
C ASP A 337 3.78 -22.19 5.84
N LEU A 338 4.60 -21.86 4.84
CA LEU A 338 4.24 -21.94 3.44
C LEU A 338 4.18 -23.39 3.00
N LEU A 339 3.12 -23.75 2.26
CA LEU A 339 2.98 -25.11 1.69
C LEU A 339 3.70 -25.26 0.35
N GLU A 340 4.28 -24.19 -0.15
CA GLU A 340 5.09 -24.11 -1.37
C GLU A 340 6.29 -23.23 -1.10
N GLU A 341 7.40 -23.49 -1.78
CA GLU A 341 8.59 -22.65 -1.71
C GLU A 341 8.35 -21.26 -2.31
N GLU A 342 8.87 -20.23 -1.64
CA GLU A 342 8.87 -18.86 -2.13
C GLU A 342 10.26 -18.25 -2.00
N HIS A 343 10.63 -17.39 -2.97
CA HIS A 343 11.96 -16.79 -3.06
C HIS A 343 11.91 -15.30 -2.70
N GLY A 344 12.98 -14.80 -2.09
CA GLY A 344 13.16 -13.36 -1.89
C GLY A 344 12.14 -12.75 -0.93
N ILE A 345 11.77 -13.46 0.12
CA ILE A 345 10.96 -12.96 1.22
C ILE A 345 11.83 -11.98 2.02
N ALA A 346 11.46 -10.69 2.00
CA ALA A 346 12.26 -9.63 2.60
C ALA A 346 11.66 -9.16 3.92
N PRO A 347 12.47 -8.97 4.97
CA PRO A 347 12.06 -8.29 6.20
C PRO A 347 11.57 -6.87 5.90
N GLY A 348 10.59 -6.40 6.69
CA GLY A 348 9.94 -5.10 6.48
C GLY A 348 8.82 -5.10 5.44
N GLN A 349 8.70 -6.18 4.62
CA GLN A 349 7.51 -6.42 3.80
C GLN A 349 6.37 -6.97 4.66
N ALA A 350 5.14 -6.90 4.16
CA ALA A 350 3.99 -7.50 4.79
C ALA A 350 3.79 -8.97 4.36
N CYS A 351 3.21 -9.76 5.27
CA CYS A 351 2.57 -11.01 4.94
C CYS A 351 1.08 -10.87 5.21
N VAL A 352 0.29 -10.78 4.15
CA VAL A 352 -1.16 -10.53 4.22
C VAL A 352 -1.91 -11.85 4.08
N PHE A 353 -2.90 -12.06 4.94
CA PHE A 353 -3.65 -13.30 5.07
C PHE A 353 -4.97 -13.24 4.30
N TYR A 354 -5.28 -14.32 3.61
CA TYR A 354 -6.51 -14.45 2.82
C TYR A 354 -7.18 -15.79 3.07
N ALA A 355 -8.52 -15.80 3.08
CA ALA A 355 -9.33 -17.02 3.00
C ALA A 355 -10.25 -16.95 1.79
N LYS A 356 -10.39 -18.05 1.07
CA LYS A 356 -11.28 -18.15 -0.08
C LYS A 356 -12.72 -18.42 0.39
N ASN A 357 -13.68 -17.69 -0.16
CA ASN A 357 -15.11 -17.96 -0.01
C ASN A 357 -15.86 -17.65 -1.32
N ILE A 358 -17.20 -17.69 -1.30
CA ILE A 358 -18.05 -17.45 -2.48
C ILE A 358 -17.87 -16.04 -3.08
N ASN A 359 -17.47 -15.06 -2.28
CA ASN A 359 -17.27 -13.67 -2.72
C ASN A 359 -15.85 -13.40 -3.24
N GLY A 360 -14.95 -14.39 -3.18
CA GLY A 360 -13.55 -14.28 -3.57
C GLY A 360 -12.57 -14.50 -2.41
N TYR A 361 -11.42 -13.88 -2.48
CA TYR A 361 -10.40 -13.95 -1.44
C TYR A 361 -10.59 -12.82 -0.42
N LYS A 362 -11.16 -13.17 0.74
CA LYS A 362 -11.34 -12.26 1.87
C LYS A 362 -10.00 -11.97 2.54
N VAL A 363 -9.71 -10.72 2.83
CA VAL A 363 -8.56 -10.30 3.62
C VAL A 363 -8.87 -10.52 5.09
N LEU A 364 -8.05 -11.29 5.78
CA LEU A 364 -8.22 -11.57 7.20
C LEU A 364 -7.39 -10.64 8.08
N GLY A 365 -6.34 -10.07 7.52
CA GLY A 365 -5.35 -9.26 8.19
C GLY A 365 -3.96 -9.55 7.69
N GLY A 366 -2.96 -9.35 8.53
CA GLY A 366 -1.56 -9.63 8.21
C GLY A 366 -0.61 -9.11 9.27
N GLY A 367 0.67 -9.17 8.99
CA GLY A 367 1.73 -8.66 9.85
C GLY A 367 2.99 -8.34 9.08
N TRP A 368 3.96 -7.77 9.77
CA TRP A 368 5.25 -7.41 9.19
C TRP A 368 6.23 -8.56 9.31
N ILE A 369 6.92 -8.88 8.22
CA ILE A 369 7.93 -9.94 8.18
C ILE A 369 9.12 -9.50 9.03
N LYS A 370 9.47 -10.32 10.04
CA LYS A 370 10.61 -10.06 10.92
C LYS A 370 11.93 -10.27 10.19
N ASN A 371 12.92 -9.52 10.62
CA ASN A 371 14.30 -9.78 10.31
C ASN A 371 14.80 -10.85 11.32
N ASP A 372 14.83 -12.10 10.88
CA ASP A 372 15.43 -13.20 11.68
C ASP A 372 16.96 -13.10 11.49
N ILE A 373 17.60 -12.29 12.34
CA ILE A 373 19.07 -12.12 12.38
C ILE A 373 19.72 -13.34 13.02
#